data_d587de2372ce2f809b03122dd216b764
#
_entry.id   d587de2372ce2f809b03122dd216b764
#
_cell.length_a   1.000
_cell.length_b   1.000
_cell.length_c   1.000
_cell.angle_alpha   90.00
_cell.angle_beta   90.00
_cell.angle_gamma   90.00
#
_symmetry.space_group_name_H-M   'P 1'
#
loop_
_entity.id
_entity.type
_entity.pdbx_description
1 polymer ?
#
loop_
_entity_poly.entity_id
_entity_poly.type
_entity_poly.pdbx_seq_one_letter_code
_entity_poly.pdbx_strand_id
1 'polypeptide(L)'
;SSMNKLNLERFDVVALAREIAEQAEMEADRKEIRISVKGADNLPSPFWVLADKHYIGQVFVNLIINSIRYGKEGGQTRIRFRDMLDKILVEVEDNGSGIAKEDLPRVFERFYRTDKGRSREQGGTGLGLAIVKHIVEAHGERITVRSELGVGSTFSFTLKKVNLQEVK
;
A
#
# COMPACT_ATOMS: atom_id res chain seq x y z
N SER A 1 19.79 -11.64 0.87
CA SER A 1 18.42 -11.26 0.57
C SER A 1 17.82 -12.14 -0.52
N SER A 2 16.59 -12.56 -0.32
CA SER A 2 15.88 -13.35 -1.30
C SER A 2 15.48 -12.55 -2.53
N MET A 3 15.61 -11.23 -2.48
CA MET A 3 15.27 -10.35 -3.60
C MET A 3 16.53 -9.85 -4.31
N ASN A 4 17.31 -10.78 -4.81
CA ASN A 4 18.58 -10.43 -5.43
C ASN A 4 18.44 -9.69 -6.75
N LYS A 5 17.37 -9.95 -7.49
CA LYS A 5 17.13 -9.31 -8.76
C LYS A 5 15.66 -8.93 -8.92
N LEU A 6 15.44 -7.67 -9.20
CA LEU A 6 14.13 -7.21 -9.59
C LEU A 6 13.98 -7.35 -11.10
N ASN A 7 12.79 -7.73 -11.52
CA ASN A 7 12.44 -7.76 -12.92
C ASN A 7 11.72 -6.46 -13.26
N LEU A 8 12.49 -5.43 -13.56
CA LEU A 8 11.92 -4.09 -13.79
C LEU A 8 11.21 -4.01 -15.13
N GLU A 9 10.01 -3.46 -15.11
CA GLU A 9 9.28 -3.18 -16.34
C GLU A 9 8.49 -1.88 -16.19
N ARG A 10 8.06 -1.34 -17.30
CA ARG A 10 7.22 -0.15 -17.33
C ARG A 10 5.77 -0.59 -17.30
N PHE A 11 5.00 -0.04 -16.36
CA PHE A 11 3.57 -0.36 -16.28
C PHE A 11 2.81 0.80 -15.66
N ASP A 12 1.49 0.78 -15.87
CA ASP A 12 0.59 1.77 -15.28
C ASP A 12 0.25 1.32 -13.84
N VAL A 13 0.79 2.05 -12.87
CA VAL A 13 0.63 1.69 -11.46
C VAL A 13 -0.82 1.89 -11.00
N VAL A 14 -1.56 2.82 -11.61
CA VAL A 14 -2.97 3.03 -11.27
C VAL A 14 -3.79 1.82 -11.70
N ALA A 15 -3.54 1.30 -12.90
CA ALA A 15 -4.22 0.10 -13.39
C ALA A 15 -3.93 -1.10 -12.50
N LEU A 16 -2.69 -1.26 -12.07
CA LEU A 16 -2.34 -2.35 -11.15
C LEU A 16 -3.10 -2.22 -9.83
N ALA A 17 -3.14 -1.03 -9.27
CA ALA A 17 -3.86 -0.79 -8.01
C ALA A 17 -5.35 -1.11 -8.15
N ARG A 18 -5.96 -0.74 -9.29
CA ARG A 18 -7.37 -1.05 -9.55
C ARG A 18 -7.63 -2.55 -9.62
N GLU A 19 -6.73 -3.27 -10.28
CA GLU A 19 -6.83 -4.72 -10.38
C GLU A 19 -6.78 -5.37 -9.00
N ILE A 20 -5.83 -4.96 -8.16
CA ILE A 20 -5.70 -5.51 -6.81
C ILE A 20 -6.90 -5.11 -5.94
N ALA A 21 -7.36 -3.87 -6.04
CA ALA A 21 -8.52 -3.40 -5.28
C ALA A 21 -9.78 -4.21 -5.64
N GLU A 22 -9.96 -4.52 -6.91
CA GLU A 22 -11.08 -5.32 -7.37
C GLU A 22 -11.03 -6.73 -6.78
N GLN A 23 -9.85 -7.34 -6.72
CA GLN A 23 -9.66 -8.65 -6.10
C GLN A 23 -9.97 -8.64 -4.61
N ALA A 24 -9.83 -7.51 -3.94
CA ALA A 24 -10.06 -7.38 -2.50
C ALA A 24 -11.50 -7.00 -2.14
N GLU A 25 -12.37 -6.78 -3.14
CA GLU A 25 -13.74 -6.32 -2.87
C GLU A 25 -14.53 -7.24 -1.97
N MET A 26 -14.41 -8.54 -2.13
CA MET A 26 -15.17 -9.48 -1.29
C MET A 26 -14.79 -9.34 0.19
N GLU A 27 -13.51 -9.19 0.47
CA GLU A 27 -13.06 -8.99 1.84
C GLU A 27 -13.54 -7.65 2.40
N ALA A 28 -13.47 -6.60 1.57
CA ALA A 28 -13.93 -5.28 1.97
C ALA A 28 -15.43 -5.27 2.24
N ASP A 29 -16.22 -5.96 1.40
CA ASP A 29 -17.67 -6.01 1.54
C ASP A 29 -18.11 -6.64 2.85
N ARG A 30 -17.34 -7.58 3.38
CA ARG A 30 -17.67 -8.21 4.67
C ARG A 30 -17.70 -7.20 5.83
N LYS A 31 -16.95 -6.11 5.69
CA LYS A 31 -16.92 -5.02 6.66
C LYS A 31 -17.59 -3.76 6.14
N GLU A 32 -18.23 -3.85 4.99
CA GLU A 32 -18.85 -2.72 4.31
C GLU A 32 -17.86 -1.58 4.06
N ILE A 33 -16.62 -1.92 3.79
CA ILE A 33 -15.56 -0.96 3.48
C ILE A 33 -15.57 -0.67 1.99
N ARG A 34 -15.53 0.60 1.64
CA ARG A 34 -15.38 1.04 0.25
C ARG A 34 -13.92 1.22 -0.07
N ILE A 35 -13.50 0.63 -1.19
CA ILE A 35 -12.15 0.85 -1.71
C ILE A 35 -12.27 1.78 -2.91
N SER A 36 -11.50 2.87 -2.91
CA SER A 36 -11.44 3.77 -4.04
C SER A 36 -10.00 3.91 -4.51
N VAL A 37 -9.82 4.00 -5.83
CA VAL A 37 -8.52 4.21 -6.45
C VAL A 37 -8.63 5.47 -7.31
N LYS A 38 -7.86 6.50 -6.96
CA LYS A 38 -7.89 7.78 -7.66
C LYS A 38 -6.51 8.14 -8.16
N GLY A 39 -6.43 8.49 -9.42
CA GLY A 39 -5.21 9.06 -9.97
C GLY A 39 -4.89 10.37 -9.31
N ALA A 40 -3.74 10.94 -9.64
CA ALA A 40 -3.32 12.20 -9.05
C ALA A 40 -4.21 13.35 -9.48
N ASP A 41 -4.32 14.28 -8.57
CA ASP A 41 -4.96 15.58 -8.66
C ASP A 41 -5.30 16.06 -10.08
N ASN A 42 -6.50 15.76 -10.54
CA ASN A 42 -6.99 16.18 -11.85
C ASN A 42 -6.16 15.73 -13.06
N LEU A 43 -5.12 14.95 -12.83
CA LEU A 43 -4.35 14.37 -13.92
C LEU A 43 -4.94 13.02 -14.29
N PRO A 44 -5.19 12.80 -15.57
CA PRO A 44 -5.71 11.50 -15.99
C PRO A 44 -4.65 10.42 -15.84
N SER A 45 -5.05 9.24 -15.36
CA SER A 45 -4.18 8.09 -15.53
C SER A 45 -4.05 7.81 -17.03
N PRO A 46 -2.97 7.20 -17.48
CA PRO A 46 -2.10 6.34 -16.68
C PRO A 46 -0.94 7.07 -16.02
N PHE A 47 -0.43 6.46 -14.94
CA PHE A 47 0.84 6.83 -14.35
C PHE A 47 1.83 5.71 -14.59
N TRP A 48 2.83 5.98 -15.40
CA TRP A 48 3.82 4.99 -15.77
C TRP A 48 5.01 5.01 -14.81
N VAL A 49 5.34 3.83 -14.31
CA VAL A 49 6.46 3.65 -13.38
C VAL A 49 7.39 2.55 -13.89
N LEU A 50 8.62 2.56 -13.39
CA LEU A 50 9.58 1.50 -13.64
C LEU A 50 9.79 0.76 -12.31
N ALA A 51 9.35 -0.48 -12.24
CA ALA A 51 9.41 -1.27 -11.02
C ALA A 51 9.17 -2.74 -11.35
N ASP A 52 9.28 -3.58 -10.34
CA ASP A 52 8.93 -4.99 -10.47
C ASP A 52 7.42 -5.13 -10.22
N LYS A 53 6.67 -5.29 -11.30
CA LYS A 53 5.21 -5.30 -11.25
C LYS A 53 4.66 -6.37 -10.31
N HIS A 54 5.26 -7.55 -10.32
CA HIS A 54 4.83 -8.66 -9.46
C HIS A 54 4.97 -8.28 -7.98
N TYR A 55 6.14 -7.75 -7.60
CA TYR A 55 6.38 -7.37 -6.22
C TYR A 55 5.60 -6.13 -5.79
N ILE A 56 5.40 -5.18 -6.68
CA ILE A 56 4.56 -4.02 -6.36
C ILE A 56 3.10 -4.46 -6.19
N GLY A 57 2.66 -5.45 -6.98
CA GLY A 57 1.36 -6.07 -6.74
C GLY A 57 1.23 -6.62 -5.33
N GLN A 58 2.28 -7.27 -4.82
CA GLN A 58 2.30 -7.77 -3.43
C GLN A 58 2.24 -6.64 -2.41
N VAL A 59 2.90 -5.51 -2.69
CA VAL A 59 2.81 -4.33 -1.83
C VAL A 59 1.35 -3.88 -1.73
N PHE A 60 0.67 -3.75 -2.86
CA PHE A 60 -0.74 -3.35 -2.85
C PHE A 60 -1.62 -4.36 -2.11
N VAL A 61 -1.44 -5.65 -2.37
CA VAL A 61 -2.20 -6.69 -1.66
C VAL A 61 -2.04 -6.53 -0.15
N ASN A 62 -0.80 -6.41 0.31
CA ASN A 62 -0.54 -6.34 1.75
C ASN A 62 -1.08 -5.05 2.38
N LEU A 63 -0.92 -3.91 1.70
CA LEU A 63 -1.43 -2.64 2.22
C LEU A 63 -2.95 -2.58 2.21
N ILE A 64 -3.58 -3.08 1.17
CA ILE A 64 -5.05 -3.09 1.08
C ILE A 64 -5.64 -4.03 2.13
N ILE A 65 -5.09 -5.24 2.25
CA ILE A 65 -5.58 -6.19 3.26
C ILE A 65 -5.38 -5.63 4.66
N ASN A 66 -4.24 -4.99 4.91
CA ASN A 66 -3.99 -4.34 6.18
C ASN A 66 -5.04 -3.27 6.47
N SER A 67 -5.38 -2.44 5.48
CA SER A 67 -6.36 -1.37 5.66
C SER A 67 -7.76 -1.91 5.92
N ILE A 68 -8.12 -3.06 5.32
CA ILE A 68 -9.41 -3.70 5.57
C ILE A 68 -9.43 -4.30 6.97
N ARG A 69 -8.36 -5.01 7.33
CA ARG A 69 -8.28 -5.69 8.62
C ARG A 69 -8.42 -4.73 9.80
N TYR A 70 -7.77 -3.59 9.71
CA TYR A 70 -7.78 -2.58 10.76
C TYR A 70 -8.76 -1.45 10.49
N GLY A 71 -9.48 -1.51 9.38
CA GLY A 71 -10.52 -0.57 9.06
C GLY A 71 -11.74 -0.72 9.95
N LYS A 72 -12.57 0.28 9.98
CA LYS A 72 -13.81 0.21 10.74
C LYS A 72 -14.96 -0.24 9.84
N GLU A 73 -15.98 -0.80 10.45
CA GLU A 73 -17.22 -1.17 9.80
C GLU A 73 -17.78 0.03 9.06
N GLY A 74 -18.11 -0.12 7.78
CA GLY A 74 -18.63 0.98 6.97
C GLY A 74 -17.59 2.02 6.60
N GLY A 75 -16.32 1.75 6.85
CA GLY A 75 -15.24 2.69 6.57
C GLY A 75 -14.80 2.73 5.12
N GLN A 76 -13.62 3.27 4.89
CA GLN A 76 -13.08 3.40 3.53
C GLN A 76 -11.58 3.18 3.49
N THR A 77 -11.15 2.63 2.36
CA THR A 77 -9.74 2.55 1.96
C THR A 77 -9.58 3.36 0.71
N ARG A 78 -8.68 4.32 0.73
CA ARG A 78 -8.42 5.19 -0.42
C ARG A 78 -7.00 4.99 -0.90
N ILE A 79 -6.85 4.66 -2.18
CA ILE A 79 -5.54 4.58 -2.81
C ILE A 79 -5.40 5.79 -3.69
N ARG A 80 -4.38 6.61 -3.42
CA ARG A 80 -4.16 7.85 -4.14
C ARG A 80 -2.76 7.89 -4.72
N PHE A 81 -2.62 8.62 -5.81
CA PHE A 81 -1.36 8.77 -6.52
C PHE A 81 -1.09 10.25 -6.71
N ARG A 82 0.17 10.62 -6.55
CA ARG A 82 0.59 12.00 -6.73
C ARG A 82 1.86 12.05 -7.56
N ASP A 83 1.86 12.93 -8.58
CA ASP A 83 3.02 13.14 -9.42
C ASP A 83 4.01 14.03 -8.69
N MET A 84 5.20 13.51 -8.42
CA MET A 84 6.27 14.21 -7.71
C MET A 84 7.44 14.53 -8.64
N LEU A 85 7.17 14.71 -9.93
CA LEU A 85 8.12 14.99 -11.01
C LEU A 85 8.87 13.75 -11.47
N ASP A 86 9.87 13.29 -10.73
CA ASP A 86 10.63 12.09 -11.08
C ASP A 86 10.16 10.83 -10.36
N LYS A 87 9.21 10.99 -9.45
CA LYS A 87 8.62 9.90 -8.68
C LYS A 87 7.11 9.98 -8.70
N ILE A 88 6.47 8.85 -8.52
CA ILE A 88 5.04 8.78 -8.21
C ILE A 88 4.93 8.39 -6.74
N LEU A 89 4.21 9.21 -5.98
CA LEU A 89 3.88 8.91 -4.59
C LEU A 89 2.59 8.10 -4.58
N VAL A 90 2.61 6.97 -3.89
CA VAL A 90 1.42 6.13 -3.71
C VAL A 90 1.04 6.18 -2.24
N GLU A 91 -0.24 6.46 -1.96
CA GLU A 91 -0.75 6.50 -0.60
C GLU A 91 -1.92 5.54 -0.47
N VAL A 92 -1.91 4.73 0.59
CA VAL A 92 -3.02 3.85 0.94
C VAL A 92 -3.51 4.29 2.31
N GLU A 93 -4.70 4.89 2.33
CA GLU A 93 -5.27 5.50 3.52
C GLU A 93 -6.50 4.72 3.99
N ASP A 94 -6.63 4.53 5.29
CA ASP A 94 -7.86 4.03 5.88
C ASP A 94 -8.31 4.97 7.00
N ASN A 95 -9.59 4.88 7.34
CA ASN A 95 -10.16 5.61 8.47
C ASN A 95 -10.52 4.66 9.62
N GLY A 96 -9.63 3.70 9.85
CA GLY A 96 -9.83 2.68 10.87
C GLY A 96 -9.30 3.06 12.25
N SER A 97 -8.81 2.07 12.96
CA SER A 97 -8.41 2.23 14.36
C SER A 97 -7.18 3.11 14.57
N GLY A 98 -6.35 3.26 13.55
CA GLY A 98 -5.09 3.96 13.69
C GLY A 98 -4.08 3.15 14.48
N ILE A 99 -2.90 3.72 14.63
CA ILE A 99 -1.76 3.09 15.30
C ILE A 99 -1.27 4.02 16.39
N ALA A 100 -1.08 3.48 17.59
CA ALA A 100 -0.56 4.27 18.70
C ALA A 100 0.86 4.76 18.40
N LYS A 101 1.20 5.93 18.89
CA LYS A 101 2.52 6.54 18.67
C LYS A 101 3.67 5.62 19.03
N GLU A 102 3.55 4.91 20.13
CA GLU A 102 4.60 4.01 20.61
C GLU A 102 4.81 2.80 19.69
N ASP A 103 3.79 2.46 18.89
CA ASP A 103 3.89 1.32 17.97
C ASP A 103 4.43 1.72 16.59
N LEU A 104 4.31 2.99 16.20
CA LEU A 104 4.71 3.44 14.87
C LEU A 104 6.15 3.07 14.49
N PRO A 105 7.14 3.20 15.37
CA PRO A 105 8.51 2.84 15.01
C PRO A 105 8.71 1.35 14.74
N ARG A 106 7.77 0.52 15.14
CA ARG A 106 7.90 -0.93 15.09
C ARG A 106 6.97 -1.63 14.11
N VAL A 107 6.08 -0.89 13.43
CA VAL A 107 5.04 -1.53 12.60
C VAL A 107 5.61 -2.35 11.45
N PHE A 108 6.81 -2.04 10.98
CA PHE A 108 7.45 -2.77 9.88
C PHE A 108 8.35 -3.91 10.36
N GLU A 109 8.46 -4.12 11.68
CA GLU A 109 9.24 -5.23 12.20
C GLU A 109 8.53 -6.55 11.96
N ARG A 110 9.30 -7.58 11.68
CA ARG A 110 8.75 -8.91 11.46
C ARG A 110 8.03 -9.40 12.71
N PHE A 111 6.83 -9.92 12.53
CA PHE A 111 5.99 -10.48 13.59
C PHE A 111 5.47 -9.46 14.61
N TYR A 112 5.73 -8.16 14.40
CA TYR A 112 5.18 -7.17 15.30
C TYR A 112 3.69 -6.97 15.04
N ARG A 113 2.90 -6.88 16.12
CA ARG A 113 1.45 -6.69 16.05
C ARG A 113 1.03 -5.71 17.13
N THR A 114 0.14 -4.81 16.77
CA THR A 114 -0.37 -3.79 17.69
C THR A 114 -1.56 -4.29 18.51
N ASP A 115 -2.25 -5.33 18.04
CA ASP A 115 -3.46 -5.87 18.67
C ASP A 115 -3.20 -7.22 19.31
N LYS A 116 -2.27 -7.24 20.23
CA LYS A 116 -1.88 -8.47 20.93
C LYS A 116 -3.09 -9.15 21.54
N GLY A 117 -3.29 -10.42 21.20
CA GLY A 117 -4.37 -11.24 21.73
C GLY A 117 -5.62 -11.32 20.88
N ARG A 118 -5.85 -10.38 19.98
CA ARG A 118 -6.98 -10.45 19.03
C ARG A 118 -6.56 -10.94 17.68
N SER A 119 -5.33 -10.93 17.47
CA SER A 119 -4.73 -11.00 16.15
C SER A 119 -4.96 -12.30 15.42
N ARG A 120 -5.14 -13.40 16.10
CA ARG A 120 -5.36 -14.69 15.45
C ARG A 120 -6.70 -14.73 14.73
N GLU A 121 -7.71 -14.14 15.33
CA GLU A 121 -9.04 -14.09 14.70
C GLU A 121 -9.08 -13.15 13.51
N GLN A 122 -8.27 -12.11 13.56
CA GLN A 122 -8.18 -11.17 12.46
C GLN A 122 -7.16 -11.60 11.40
N GLY A 123 -6.48 -12.71 11.63
CA GLY A 123 -5.70 -13.38 10.59
C GLY A 123 -4.42 -12.71 10.27
N GLY A 124 -3.62 -12.18 10.78
CA GLY A 124 -2.32 -11.67 10.35
C GLY A 124 -1.17 -12.37 11.04
N THR A 125 -0.11 -12.57 10.33
CA THR A 125 1.11 -13.18 10.84
C THR A 125 2.12 -12.17 11.37
N GLY A 126 1.89 -10.87 11.10
CA GLY A 126 2.86 -9.84 11.42
C GLY A 126 3.96 -9.73 10.38
N LEU A 127 3.80 -10.36 9.22
CA LEU A 127 4.81 -10.33 8.15
C LEU A 127 4.47 -9.37 7.03
N GLY A 128 3.18 -9.04 6.85
CA GLY A 128 2.75 -8.25 5.70
C GLY A 128 3.46 -6.91 5.54
N LEU A 129 3.57 -6.14 6.60
CA LEU A 129 4.23 -4.83 6.52
C LEU A 129 5.74 -4.95 6.43
N ALA A 130 6.34 -5.98 7.03
CA ALA A 130 7.77 -6.25 6.85
C ALA A 130 8.09 -6.58 5.39
N ILE A 131 7.22 -7.35 4.74
CA ILE A 131 7.36 -7.66 3.32
C ILE A 131 7.26 -6.40 2.47
N VAL A 132 6.28 -5.53 2.77
CA VAL A 132 6.12 -4.25 2.06
C VAL A 132 7.41 -3.43 2.15
N LYS A 133 7.95 -3.27 3.35
CA LYS A 133 9.19 -2.51 3.54
C LYS A 133 10.34 -3.13 2.75
N HIS A 134 10.48 -4.44 2.81
CA HIS A 134 11.55 -5.13 2.10
C HIS A 134 11.46 -4.90 0.58
N ILE A 135 10.26 -5.02 0.01
CA ILE A 135 10.06 -4.81 -1.42
C ILE A 135 10.37 -3.36 -1.82
N VAL A 136 9.80 -2.41 -1.08
CA VAL A 136 9.98 -0.99 -1.40
C VAL A 136 11.46 -0.61 -1.30
N GLU A 137 12.14 -1.04 -0.26
CA GLU A 137 13.58 -0.75 -0.09
C GLU A 137 14.44 -1.44 -1.15
N ALA A 138 14.05 -2.63 -1.60
CA ALA A 138 14.75 -3.30 -2.69
C ALA A 138 14.70 -2.50 -3.99
N HIS A 139 13.68 -1.65 -4.14
CA HIS A 139 13.55 -0.73 -5.27
C HIS A 139 14.34 0.58 -5.08
N GLY A 140 15.02 0.73 -3.94
CA GLY A 140 15.71 1.97 -3.61
C GLY A 140 14.75 3.08 -3.17
N GLU A 141 13.54 2.71 -2.77
CA GLU A 141 12.50 3.66 -2.38
C GLU A 141 12.21 3.56 -0.89
N ARG A 142 11.29 4.38 -0.40
CA ARG A 142 10.94 4.44 1.01
C ARG A 142 9.46 4.17 1.23
N ILE A 143 9.18 3.44 2.31
CA ILE A 143 7.82 3.30 2.85
C ILE A 143 7.74 4.11 4.13
N THR A 144 6.68 4.89 4.28
CA THR A 144 6.43 5.65 5.50
C THR A 144 4.99 5.42 5.95
N VAL A 145 4.74 5.71 7.21
CA VAL A 145 3.39 5.61 7.78
C VAL A 145 3.15 6.84 8.64
N ARG A 146 1.96 7.41 8.52
CA ARG A 146 1.45 8.36 9.51
C ARG A 146 0.11 7.86 9.96
N SER A 147 -0.17 8.03 11.23
CA SER A 147 -1.36 7.48 11.83
C SER A 147 -1.73 8.28 13.07
N GLU A 148 -3.04 8.29 13.33
CA GLU A 148 -3.59 8.86 14.54
C GLU A 148 -4.59 7.87 15.10
N LEU A 149 -4.39 7.49 16.36
CA LEU A 149 -5.22 6.51 17.03
C LEU A 149 -6.68 6.96 17.02
N GLY A 150 -7.57 6.08 16.60
CA GLY A 150 -8.99 6.39 16.51
C GLY A 150 -9.40 7.13 15.24
N VAL A 151 -8.45 7.53 14.41
CA VAL A 151 -8.73 8.28 13.18
C VAL A 151 -8.41 7.45 11.94
N GLY A 152 -7.22 6.85 11.88
CA GLY A 152 -6.82 6.03 10.76
C GLY A 152 -5.34 6.11 10.45
N SER A 153 -4.95 5.48 9.36
CA SER A 153 -3.55 5.36 8.97
C SER A 153 -3.37 5.64 7.49
N THR A 154 -2.21 6.17 7.11
CA THR A 154 -1.81 6.35 5.71
C THR A 154 -0.41 5.79 5.54
N PHE A 155 -0.29 4.78 4.69
CA PHE A 155 0.99 4.22 4.27
C PHE A 155 1.36 4.82 2.92
N SER A 156 2.59 5.27 2.77
CA SER A 156 3.03 5.96 1.56
C SER A 156 4.35 5.39 1.07
N PHE A 157 4.47 5.23 -0.23
CA PHE A 157 5.75 4.84 -0.83
C PHE A 157 5.88 5.50 -2.19
N THR A 158 7.11 5.57 -2.69
CA THR A 158 7.38 6.17 -3.99
C THR A 158 7.85 5.11 -4.98
N LEU A 159 7.65 5.39 -6.26
CA LEU A 159 8.18 4.59 -7.35
C LEU A 159 8.74 5.53 -8.40
N LYS A 160 9.73 5.04 -9.15
CA LYS A 160 10.35 5.83 -10.21
C LYS A 160 9.33 6.07 -11.32
N LYS A 161 9.09 7.33 -11.63
CA LYS A 161 8.21 7.70 -12.73
C LYS A 161 8.93 7.51 -14.06
N VAL A 162 8.21 7.04 -15.06
CA VAL A 162 8.73 6.92 -16.42
C VAL A 162 7.86 7.76 -17.34
N ASN A 163 8.51 8.51 -18.18
CA ASN A 163 7.82 9.22 -19.23
C ASN A 163 7.82 8.34 -20.48
N LEU A 164 6.65 7.99 -21.00
CA LEU A 164 6.54 7.14 -22.19
C LEU A 164 7.25 7.72 -23.41
N GLN A 165 7.36 9.03 -23.48
CA GLN A 165 8.04 9.66 -24.59
C GLN A 165 9.55 9.38 -24.60
N GLU A 166 10.09 8.96 -23.46
CA GLU A 166 11.48 8.59 -23.32
C GLU A 166 11.73 7.12 -23.67
N VAL A 167 10.66 6.37 -23.94
CA VAL A 167 10.71 4.95 -24.24
C VAL A 167 10.76 4.76 -25.74
N LYS A 168 11.92 4.94 -26.32
CA LYS A 168 12.12 4.65 -27.73
C LYS A 168 13.18 3.62 -27.94
#